data_d80b363523ed901f2b0da11294e33036
#
_entry.id   d80b363523ed901f2b0da11294e33036
#
_cell.length_a   1.000
_cell.length_b   1.000
_cell.length_c   1.000
_cell.angle_alpha   90.00
_cell.angle_beta   90.00
_cell.angle_gamma   90.00
#
_symmetry.space_group_name_H-M   'P 1'
#
loop_
_entity.id
_entity.type
_entity.pdbx_description
1 polymer ?
#
loop_
_entity_poly.entity_id
_entity_poly.type
_entity_poly.pdbx_seq_one_letter_code
_entity_poly.pdbx_strand_id
1 'polypeptide(L)'
;MKNGLVALFLLCTAPAFSQLTVTEQFQKIITLEQAQQFIDANVALKPTLLHLSYGKDSTLIDKRLLRQNKGDVFSVGYVTYKVLEAKETVNYRANYVFLDGSTLSVTEIDSLKKIITQKATAGASMEQLSDQYTMDGNTTHGDTGWFFGIEMMPKEFQEAVAKHKKGEIFYVDVSDKQWHYIVKKTYEDDLKKDITVLRANGR
;
A
#
# COMPACT_ATOMS: atom_id res chain seq x y z
N MET A 1 69.97 44.25 33.96
CA MET A 1 68.52 44.30 33.79
C MET A 1 68.14 43.30 32.70
N LYS A 2 67.57 42.14 33.05
CA LYS A 2 67.13 41.08 32.14
C LYS A 2 65.60 41.06 32.14
N ASN A 3 65.03 41.49 31.02
CA ASN A 3 63.55 41.39 30.83
C ASN A 3 63.20 39.97 30.37
N GLY A 4 62.54 39.23 31.22
CA GLY A 4 61.96 37.94 30.90
C GLY A 4 60.58 38.13 30.22
N LEU A 5 60.49 37.69 28.98
CA LEU A 5 59.26 37.66 28.21
C LEU A 5 58.46 36.38 28.61
N VAL A 6 57.36 36.54 29.33
CA VAL A 6 56.44 35.44 29.66
C VAL A 6 55.47 35.29 28.47
N ALA A 7 55.68 34.24 27.68
CA ALA A 7 54.73 33.87 26.63
C ALA A 7 53.52 33.13 27.21
N LEU A 8 52.38 33.81 27.20
CA LEU A 8 51.08 33.26 27.65
C LEU A 8 50.52 32.36 26.52
N PHE A 9 50.65 31.06 26.66
CA PHE A 9 49.97 30.10 25.76
C PHE A 9 48.47 30.08 26.09
N LEU A 10 47.68 30.76 25.26
CA LEU A 10 46.22 30.57 25.24
C LEU A 10 45.90 29.21 24.63
N LEU A 11 45.60 28.22 25.46
CA LEU A 11 45.00 26.99 25.04
C LEU A 11 43.55 27.31 24.56
N CYS A 12 43.41 27.47 23.25
CA CYS A 12 42.07 27.48 22.62
C CYS A 12 41.51 26.09 22.71
N THR A 13 40.75 25.81 23.76
CA THR A 13 39.87 24.61 23.81
C THR A 13 38.74 24.86 22.84
N ALA A 14 38.89 24.42 21.57
CA ALA A 14 37.75 24.35 20.67
C ALA A 14 36.69 23.41 21.33
N PRO A 15 35.44 23.84 21.44
CA PRO A 15 34.39 22.95 21.91
C PRO A 15 34.33 21.76 20.98
N ALA A 16 34.50 20.56 21.50
CA ALA A 16 34.25 19.34 20.78
C ALA A 16 32.75 19.33 20.43
N PHE A 17 32.40 19.81 19.24
CA PHE A 17 31.08 19.59 18.68
C PHE A 17 30.93 18.09 18.51
N SER A 18 30.26 17.45 19.45
CA SER A 18 29.81 16.08 19.32
C SER A 18 29.00 15.99 18.03
N GLN A 19 29.58 15.36 17.00
CA GLN A 19 28.80 15.08 15.79
C GLN A 19 27.65 14.16 16.19
N LEU A 20 26.43 14.55 15.80
CA LEU A 20 25.25 13.74 16.04
C LEU A 20 25.46 12.35 15.41
N THR A 21 25.03 11.33 16.14
CA THR A 21 24.98 9.96 15.59
C THR A 21 24.06 9.90 14.37
N VAL A 22 24.23 8.89 13.52
CA VAL A 22 23.34 8.69 12.35
C VAL A 22 21.89 8.56 12.81
N THR A 23 21.65 7.90 13.95
CA THR A 23 20.31 7.77 14.52
C THR A 23 19.71 9.13 14.87
N GLU A 24 20.45 10.02 15.53
CA GLU A 24 19.97 11.35 15.89
C GLU A 24 19.75 12.25 14.66
N GLN A 25 20.59 12.11 13.64
CA GLN A 25 20.40 12.80 12.36
C GLN A 25 19.12 12.28 11.66
N PHE A 26 18.91 10.97 11.65
CA PHE A 26 17.73 10.35 11.04
C PHE A 26 16.42 10.76 11.73
N GLN A 27 16.44 10.95 13.06
CA GLN A 27 15.27 11.46 13.79
C GLN A 27 14.79 12.83 13.28
N LYS A 28 15.70 13.66 12.79
CA LYS A 28 15.42 15.02 12.29
C LYS A 28 14.94 15.04 10.84
N ILE A 29 15.14 13.98 10.08
CA ILE A 29 14.73 13.89 8.68
C ILE A 29 13.25 13.52 8.63
N ILE A 30 12.41 14.40 8.06
CA ILE A 30 10.95 14.22 7.99
C ILE A 30 10.47 14.06 6.55
N THR A 31 11.18 14.65 5.59
CA THR A 31 10.79 14.70 4.18
C THR A 31 11.78 13.97 3.29
N LEU A 32 11.33 13.58 2.08
CA LEU A 32 12.19 13.01 1.05
C LEU A 32 13.28 14.00 0.61
N GLU A 33 12.99 15.29 0.57
CA GLU A 33 13.96 16.32 0.23
C GLU A 33 15.09 16.38 1.26
N GLN A 34 14.77 16.36 2.55
CA GLN A 34 15.76 16.30 3.62
C GLN A 34 16.59 15.00 3.56
N ALA A 35 15.95 13.88 3.20
CA ALA A 35 16.66 12.63 2.99
C ALA A 35 17.63 12.72 1.82
N GLN A 36 17.26 13.36 0.71
CA GLN A 36 18.15 13.59 -0.41
C GLN A 36 19.34 14.49 -0.02
N GLN A 37 19.09 15.58 0.70
CA GLN A 37 20.16 16.45 1.23
C GLN A 37 21.12 15.67 2.14
N PHE A 38 20.59 14.77 2.99
CA PHE A 38 21.43 13.90 3.80
C PHE A 38 22.30 12.96 2.95
N ILE A 39 21.74 12.38 1.90
CA ILE A 39 22.43 11.48 0.97
C ILE A 39 23.61 12.22 0.33
N ASP A 40 23.35 13.41 -0.19
CA ASP A 40 24.36 14.21 -0.90
C ASP A 40 25.50 14.66 0.03
N ALA A 41 25.17 14.97 1.28
CA ALA A 41 26.13 15.45 2.28
C ALA A 41 26.95 14.32 2.96
N ASN A 42 26.51 13.07 2.93
CA ASN A 42 27.07 12.00 3.76
C ASN A 42 27.51 10.77 2.96
N VAL A 43 28.11 10.94 1.80
CA VAL A 43 28.50 9.85 0.85
C VAL A 43 29.30 8.73 1.54
N ALA A 44 30.15 9.07 2.52
CA ALA A 44 30.97 8.10 3.26
C ALA A 44 30.12 7.08 4.05
N LEU A 45 28.92 7.43 4.46
CA LEU A 45 27.97 6.55 5.16
C LEU A 45 27.19 5.63 4.21
N LYS A 46 27.41 5.76 2.89
CA LYS A 46 26.71 5.03 1.83
C LYS A 46 25.18 5.06 1.98
N PRO A 47 24.60 6.26 2.12
CA PRO A 47 23.15 6.38 2.28
C PRO A 47 22.42 6.02 1.00
N THR A 48 21.23 5.46 1.14
CA THR A 48 20.39 5.03 -0.01
C THR A 48 18.92 5.12 0.36
N LEU A 49 18.08 5.52 -0.58
CA LEU A 49 16.64 5.35 -0.51
C LEU A 49 16.25 3.95 -1.03
N LEU A 50 15.44 3.24 -0.26
CA LEU A 50 14.85 1.97 -0.64
C LEU A 50 13.34 2.16 -0.78
N HIS A 51 12.77 1.62 -1.85
CA HIS A 51 11.33 1.49 -2.03
C HIS A 51 10.97 0.01 -1.90
N LEU A 52 10.17 -0.33 -0.89
CA LEU A 52 9.82 -1.71 -0.58
C LEU A 52 8.32 -1.88 -0.64
N SER A 53 7.88 -2.95 -1.33
CA SER A 53 6.50 -3.41 -1.35
C SER A 53 6.44 -4.84 -0.83
N TYR A 54 5.34 -5.21 -0.18
CA TYR A 54 5.16 -6.59 0.25
C TYR A 54 5.12 -7.53 -0.96
N GLY A 55 5.99 -8.55 -0.97
CA GLY A 55 6.09 -9.51 -2.06
C GLY A 55 6.73 -10.84 -1.63
N LYS A 56 6.70 -11.83 -2.53
CA LYS A 56 7.23 -13.18 -2.27
C LYS A 56 8.75 -13.18 -2.06
N ASP A 57 9.46 -12.28 -2.72
CA ASP A 57 10.93 -12.22 -2.73
C ASP A 57 11.50 -11.31 -1.62
N SER A 58 10.66 -10.87 -0.67
CA SER A 58 11.10 -10.02 0.44
C SER A 58 12.05 -10.77 1.37
N THR A 59 13.23 -10.18 1.60
CA THR A 59 14.21 -10.68 2.58
C THR A 59 13.68 -10.54 4.01
N LEU A 60 14.38 -11.13 4.99
CA LEU A 60 14.03 -10.98 6.40
C LEU A 60 14.06 -9.52 6.86
N ILE A 61 15.00 -8.72 6.34
CA ILE A 61 15.08 -7.29 6.67
C ILE A 61 13.92 -6.52 6.01
N ASP A 62 13.54 -6.83 4.77
CA ASP A 62 12.41 -6.19 4.09
C ASP A 62 11.11 -6.46 4.86
N LYS A 63 10.89 -7.70 5.28
CA LYS A 63 9.73 -8.07 6.12
C LYS A 63 9.70 -7.33 7.45
N ARG A 64 10.87 -7.07 8.05
CA ARG A 64 10.98 -6.27 9.27
C ARG A 64 10.68 -4.80 9.00
N LEU A 65 11.21 -4.25 7.90
CA LEU A 65 10.98 -2.87 7.47
C LEU A 65 9.51 -2.60 7.17
N LEU A 66 8.85 -3.51 6.45
CA LEU A 66 7.43 -3.40 6.11
C LEU A 66 6.48 -3.40 7.32
N ARG A 67 6.96 -3.84 8.50
CA ARG A 67 6.19 -3.76 9.76
C ARG A 67 6.32 -2.41 10.48
N GLN A 68 7.25 -1.57 10.04
CA GLN A 68 7.50 -0.27 10.68
C GLN A 68 6.51 0.78 10.20
N ASN A 69 6.36 1.85 10.97
CA ASN A 69 5.49 2.97 10.66
C ASN A 69 6.30 4.15 10.15
N LYS A 70 5.64 5.08 9.45
CA LYS A 70 6.25 6.35 9.08
C LYS A 70 6.82 7.04 10.31
N GLY A 71 8.07 7.46 10.22
CA GLY A 71 8.78 8.13 11.29
C GLY A 71 9.70 7.22 12.11
N ASP A 72 9.51 5.89 12.07
CA ASP A 72 10.35 4.97 12.83
C ASP A 72 11.82 5.03 12.41
N VAL A 73 12.70 5.04 13.42
CA VAL A 73 14.16 4.97 13.26
C VAL A 73 14.67 3.78 14.06
N PHE A 74 15.43 2.92 13.46
CA PHE A 74 16.04 1.78 14.15
C PHE A 74 17.31 1.29 13.44
N SER A 75 18.13 0.53 14.13
CA SER A 75 19.37 -0.01 13.60
C SER A 75 19.37 -1.54 13.59
N VAL A 76 19.98 -2.12 12.58
CA VAL A 76 20.28 -3.55 12.48
C VAL A 76 21.77 -3.70 12.16
N GLY A 77 22.54 -4.22 13.10
CA GLY A 77 24.01 -4.23 12.98
C GLY A 77 24.57 -2.82 12.95
N TYR A 78 25.29 -2.48 11.90
CA TYR A 78 25.87 -1.16 11.66
C TYR A 78 25.05 -0.31 10.68
N VAL A 79 23.84 -0.72 10.34
CA VAL A 79 22.98 0.00 9.41
C VAL A 79 21.79 0.60 10.16
N THR A 80 21.61 1.91 10.00
CA THR A 80 20.43 2.64 10.51
C THR A 80 19.43 2.86 9.39
N TYR A 81 18.16 2.76 9.73
CA TYR A 81 17.01 2.88 8.85
C TYR A 81 16.05 3.93 9.39
N LYS A 82 15.46 4.71 8.49
CA LYS A 82 14.36 5.65 8.76
C LYS A 82 13.24 5.41 7.78
N VAL A 83 12.05 5.13 8.26
CA VAL A 83 10.85 5.06 7.41
C VAL A 83 10.36 6.48 7.16
N LEU A 84 10.48 6.93 5.90
CA LEU A 84 10.06 8.26 5.46
C LEU A 84 8.60 8.29 5.05
N GLU A 85 8.15 7.22 4.39
CA GLU A 85 6.77 7.07 3.94
C GLU A 85 6.29 5.64 4.18
N ALA A 86 5.01 5.51 4.52
CA ALA A 86 4.32 4.24 4.60
C ALA A 86 2.91 4.43 4.06
N LYS A 87 2.55 3.68 3.03
CA LYS A 87 1.23 3.70 2.40
C LYS A 87 0.65 2.30 2.47
N GLU A 88 -0.53 2.18 3.03
CA GLU A 88 -1.29 0.95 3.00
C GLU A 88 -2.38 1.05 1.94
N THR A 89 -2.51 -0.02 1.15
CA THR A 89 -3.51 -0.14 0.09
C THR A 89 -4.19 -1.47 0.26
N VAL A 90 -5.52 -1.46 0.30
CA VAL A 90 -6.31 -2.68 0.35
C VAL A 90 -6.67 -3.09 -1.06
N ASN A 91 -6.31 -4.31 -1.44
CA ASN A 91 -6.70 -4.91 -2.69
C ASN A 91 -7.92 -5.81 -2.44
N TYR A 92 -8.86 -5.72 -3.35
CA TYR A 92 -10.08 -6.50 -3.35
C TYR A 92 -10.10 -7.47 -4.52
N ARG A 93 -10.83 -8.57 -4.37
CA ARG A 93 -11.13 -9.49 -5.46
C ARG A 93 -12.48 -10.14 -5.23
N ALA A 94 -13.29 -10.16 -6.27
CA ALA A 94 -14.63 -10.70 -6.23
C ALA A 94 -14.98 -11.39 -7.55
N ASN A 95 -16.05 -12.17 -7.56
CA ASN A 95 -16.68 -12.63 -8.79
C ASN A 95 -18.04 -11.94 -8.95
N TYR A 96 -18.43 -11.68 -10.17
CA TYR A 96 -19.68 -11.00 -10.48
C TYR A 96 -20.40 -11.56 -11.70
N VAL A 97 -21.68 -11.25 -11.78
CA VAL A 97 -22.51 -11.30 -12.99
C VAL A 97 -22.93 -9.88 -13.30
N PHE A 98 -22.71 -9.43 -14.52
CA PHE A 98 -23.09 -8.11 -15.01
C PHE A 98 -24.37 -8.18 -15.84
N LEU A 99 -25.32 -7.27 -15.57
CA LEU A 99 -26.55 -7.09 -16.34
C LEU A 99 -26.62 -5.65 -16.85
N ASP A 100 -26.92 -5.49 -18.13
CA ASP A 100 -27.03 -4.19 -18.78
C ASP A 100 -28.49 -3.70 -18.79
N GLY A 101 -28.79 -2.68 -17.97
CA GLY A 101 -30.11 -2.07 -17.90
C GLY A 101 -30.47 -1.22 -19.13
N SER A 102 -29.55 -0.96 -20.02
CA SER A 102 -29.88 -0.33 -21.32
C SER A 102 -30.64 -1.28 -22.26
N THR A 103 -30.51 -2.60 -22.03
CA THR A 103 -31.10 -3.65 -22.86
C THR A 103 -32.17 -4.47 -22.16
N LEU A 104 -32.19 -4.46 -20.82
CA LEU A 104 -33.15 -5.18 -19.98
C LEU A 104 -34.09 -4.23 -19.27
N SER A 105 -35.35 -4.60 -19.13
CA SER A 105 -36.29 -3.90 -18.27
C SER A 105 -35.96 -4.11 -16.79
N VAL A 106 -36.44 -3.22 -15.92
CA VAL A 106 -36.30 -3.34 -14.47
C VAL A 106 -36.83 -4.67 -13.94
N THR A 107 -37.97 -5.14 -14.47
CA THR A 107 -38.58 -6.40 -14.07
C THR A 107 -37.71 -7.61 -14.44
N GLU A 108 -37.08 -7.58 -15.59
CA GLU A 108 -36.15 -8.64 -16.02
C GLU A 108 -34.89 -8.64 -15.15
N ILE A 109 -34.31 -7.47 -14.87
CA ILE A 109 -33.16 -7.34 -13.96
C ILE A 109 -33.48 -7.91 -12.59
N ASP A 110 -34.62 -7.51 -11.99
CA ASP A 110 -35.04 -8.01 -10.68
C ASP A 110 -35.27 -9.52 -10.67
N SER A 111 -35.83 -10.06 -11.74
CA SER A 111 -36.03 -11.51 -11.91
C SER A 111 -34.68 -12.24 -12.01
N LEU A 112 -33.76 -11.73 -12.82
CA LEU A 112 -32.42 -12.30 -12.98
C LEU A 112 -31.60 -12.22 -11.68
N LYS A 113 -31.64 -11.09 -10.98
CA LYS A 113 -31.01 -10.93 -9.66
C LYS A 113 -31.48 -12.04 -8.68
N LYS A 114 -32.79 -12.30 -8.61
CA LYS A 114 -33.36 -13.35 -7.75
C LYS A 114 -32.88 -14.76 -8.19
N ILE A 115 -32.98 -15.08 -9.49
CA ILE A 115 -32.60 -16.39 -10.02
C ILE A 115 -31.12 -16.67 -9.76
N ILE A 116 -30.24 -15.70 -10.08
CA ILE A 116 -28.79 -15.84 -9.93
C ILE A 116 -28.42 -16.02 -8.47
N THR A 117 -28.99 -15.18 -7.57
CA THR A 117 -28.76 -15.29 -6.12
C THR A 117 -29.23 -16.63 -5.56
N GLN A 118 -30.41 -17.12 -5.96
CA GLN A 118 -30.90 -18.43 -5.53
C GLN A 118 -29.97 -19.56 -5.96
N LYS A 119 -29.52 -19.55 -7.23
CA LYS A 119 -28.57 -20.55 -7.74
C LYS A 119 -27.23 -20.49 -6.99
N ALA A 120 -26.67 -19.28 -6.76
CA ALA A 120 -25.44 -19.10 -6.04
C ALA A 120 -25.54 -19.58 -4.58
N THR A 121 -26.67 -19.32 -3.93
CA THR A 121 -26.95 -19.79 -2.56
C THR A 121 -27.15 -21.32 -2.51
N ALA A 122 -27.69 -21.90 -3.57
CA ALA A 122 -27.82 -23.36 -3.74
C ALA A 122 -26.51 -24.08 -4.10
N GLY A 123 -25.39 -23.33 -4.26
CA GLY A 123 -24.06 -23.89 -4.45
C GLY A 123 -23.51 -23.80 -5.89
N ALA A 124 -24.22 -23.16 -6.82
CA ALA A 124 -23.64 -22.88 -8.14
C ALA A 124 -22.45 -21.93 -7.99
N SER A 125 -21.36 -22.17 -8.76
CA SER A 125 -20.20 -21.28 -8.71
C SER A 125 -20.51 -19.96 -9.44
N MET A 126 -19.86 -18.87 -9.00
CA MET A 126 -20.05 -17.57 -9.65
C MET A 126 -19.49 -17.56 -11.07
N GLU A 127 -18.44 -18.32 -11.33
CA GLU A 127 -17.89 -18.50 -12.67
C GLU A 127 -18.94 -19.07 -13.63
N GLN A 128 -19.61 -20.17 -13.25
CA GLN A 128 -20.69 -20.78 -14.05
C GLN A 128 -21.86 -19.83 -14.26
N LEU A 129 -22.21 -19.05 -13.23
CA LEU A 129 -23.29 -18.07 -13.32
C LEU A 129 -22.89 -16.89 -14.20
N SER A 130 -21.63 -16.45 -14.13
CA SER A 130 -21.10 -15.42 -15.03
C SER A 130 -21.14 -15.91 -16.48
N ASP A 131 -20.64 -17.09 -16.78
CA ASP A 131 -20.67 -17.66 -18.12
C ASP A 131 -22.08 -17.75 -18.71
N GLN A 132 -23.07 -17.99 -17.84
CA GLN A 132 -24.46 -18.15 -18.27
C GLN A 132 -25.22 -16.83 -18.42
N TYR A 133 -24.91 -15.81 -17.60
CA TYR A 133 -25.77 -14.64 -17.44
C TYR A 133 -25.08 -13.30 -17.69
N THR A 134 -23.73 -13.21 -17.65
CA THR A 134 -23.06 -11.93 -17.80
C THR A 134 -23.21 -11.34 -19.18
N MET A 135 -23.35 -10.03 -19.28
CA MET A 135 -23.62 -9.32 -20.53
C MET A 135 -22.46 -8.42 -20.97
N ASP A 136 -21.34 -8.40 -20.24
CA ASP A 136 -20.17 -7.56 -20.57
C ASP A 136 -19.16 -8.24 -21.51
N GLY A 137 -19.40 -9.51 -21.88
CA GLY A 137 -18.53 -10.26 -22.79
C GLY A 137 -17.14 -10.56 -22.22
N ASN A 138 -16.92 -10.41 -20.91
CA ASN A 138 -15.62 -10.71 -20.32
C ASN A 138 -15.31 -12.23 -20.39
N THR A 139 -14.03 -12.54 -20.55
CA THR A 139 -13.53 -13.92 -20.63
C THR A 139 -12.92 -14.42 -19.32
N THR A 140 -13.07 -13.65 -18.24
CA THR A 140 -12.51 -13.98 -16.91
C THR A 140 -13.47 -14.79 -16.05
N HIS A 141 -14.60 -15.23 -16.61
CA HIS A 141 -15.66 -15.95 -15.87
C HIS A 141 -16.18 -15.15 -14.66
N GLY A 142 -16.26 -13.81 -14.82
CA GLY A 142 -16.69 -12.89 -13.78
C GLY A 142 -15.67 -12.62 -12.68
N ASP A 143 -14.46 -13.14 -12.75
CA ASP A 143 -13.39 -12.82 -11.80
C ASP A 143 -12.81 -11.44 -12.10
N THR A 144 -12.87 -10.53 -11.12
CA THR A 144 -12.31 -9.18 -11.25
C THR A 144 -10.78 -9.15 -11.31
N GLY A 145 -10.09 -10.24 -10.92
CA GLY A 145 -8.71 -10.14 -10.50
C GLY A 145 -8.55 -9.27 -9.24
N TRP A 146 -7.32 -9.07 -8.78
CA TRP A 146 -7.04 -8.13 -7.69
C TRP A 146 -7.14 -6.69 -8.19
N PHE A 147 -7.94 -5.87 -7.53
CA PHE A 147 -8.11 -4.46 -7.88
C PHE A 147 -7.99 -3.55 -6.65
N PHE A 148 -7.57 -2.32 -6.90
CA PHE A 148 -7.55 -1.22 -5.95
C PHE A 148 -7.80 0.10 -6.70
N GLY A 149 -8.45 1.05 -6.04
CA GLY A 149 -8.72 2.35 -6.65
C GLY A 149 -9.81 2.34 -7.74
N ILE A 150 -10.33 3.51 -8.03
CA ILE A 150 -11.53 3.76 -8.85
C ILE A 150 -11.30 3.46 -10.34
N GLU A 151 -10.04 3.42 -10.80
CA GLU A 151 -9.74 3.28 -12.23
C GLU A 151 -10.00 1.87 -12.79
N MET A 152 -10.01 0.84 -11.91
CA MET A 152 -10.17 -0.56 -12.34
C MET A 152 -11.61 -1.03 -12.29
N MET A 153 -12.40 -0.55 -11.33
CA MET A 153 -13.81 -0.91 -11.13
C MET A 153 -14.60 0.36 -10.80
N PRO A 154 -15.92 0.43 -11.13
CA PRO A 154 -16.76 1.55 -10.70
C PRO A 154 -16.66 1.80 -9.20
N LYS A 155 -16.75 3.05 -8.80
CA LYS A 155 -16.64 3.46 -7.39
C LYS A 155 -17.63 2.73 -6.51
N GLU A 156 -18.88 2.62 -6.95
CA GLU A 156 -19.97 1.94 -6.24
C GLU A 156 -19.66 0.46 -6.02
N PHE A 157 -19.06 -0.18 -7.04
CA PHE A 157 -18.63 -1.58 -6.96
C PHE A 157 -17.54 -1.77 -5.91
N GLN A 158 -16.50 -0.93 -5.96
CA GLN A 158 -15.39 -1.01 -5.02
C GLN A 158 -15.84 -0.75 -3.57
N GLU A 159 -16.65 0.29 -3.35
CA GLU A 159 -17.19 0.62 -2.03
C GLU A 159 -18.07 -0.51 -1.46
N ALA A 160 -18.84 -1.17 -2.31
CA ALA A 160 -19.64 -2.31 -1.91
C ALA A 160 -18.78 -3.51 -1.51
N VAL A 161 -17.78 -3.88 -2.35
CA VAL A 161 -16.86 -4.98 -2.03
C VAL A 161 -16.09 -4.73 -0.74
N ALA A 162 -15.67 -3.47 -0.50
CA ALA A 162 -14.97 -3.09 0.74
C ALA A 162 -15.81 -3.29 2.01
N LYS A 163 -17.14 -3.13 1.93
CA LYS A 163 -18.08 -3.25 3.07
C LYS A 163 -18.51 -4.68 3.36
N HIS A 164 -18.35 -5.60 2.41
CA HIS A 164 -18.80 -6.97 2.55
C HIS A 164 -17.66 -7.92 2.94
N LYS A 165 -18.04 -9.06 3.56
CA LYS A 165 -17.10 -10.11 3.96
C LYS A 165 -17.02 -11.20 2.90
N LYS A 166 -15.93 -11.94 2.91
CA LYS A 166 -15.79 -13.13 2.08
C LYS A 166 -16.98 -14.09 2.25
N GLY A 167 -17.51 -14.54 1.12
CA GLY A 167 -18.66 -15.44 1.03
C GLY A 167 -19.99 -14.73 0.86
N GLU A 168 -20.10 -13.44 1.16
CA GLU A 168 -21.34 -12.67 1.00
C GLU A 168 -21.67 -12.44 -0.46
N ILE A 169 -22.99 -12.49 -0.77
CA ILE A 169 -23.55 -12.15 -2.09
C ILE A 169 -24.38 -10.89 -1.91
N PHE A 170 -24.14 -9.91 -2.78
CA PHE A 170 -24.80 -8.60 -2.73
C PHE A 170 -24.99 -8.01 -4.11
N TYR A 171 -25.77 -6.93 -4.19
CA TYR A 171 -26.03 -6.21 -5.43
C TYR A 171 -25.28 -4.89 -5.45
N VAL A 172 -24.84 -4.51 -6.65
CA VAL A 172 -24.28 -3.18 -6.91
C VAL A 172 -24.97 -2.60 -8.12
N ASP A 173 -25.54 -1.41 -7.96
CA ASP A 173 -26.20 -0.68 -9.04
C ASP A 173 -25.41 0.62 -9.30
N VAL A 174 -24.96 0.82 -10.54
CA VAL A 174 -24.30 2.04 -11.04
C VAL A 174 -25.33 2.77 -11.87
N SER A 175 -26.13 3.61 -11.21
CA SER A 175 -27.38 4.13 -11.77
C SER A 175 -27.21 5.03 -12.99
N ASP A 176 -26.13 5.84 -13.05
CA ASP A 176 -25.81 6.72 -14.16
C ASP A 176 -25.47 5.99 -15.46
N LYS A 177 -25.03 4.72 -15.31
CA LYS A 177 -24.66 3.83 -16.42
C LYS A 177 -25.69 2.73 -16.70
N GLN A 178 -26.73 2.62 -15.86
CA GLN A 178 -27.69 1.51 -15.88
C GLN A 178 -27.02 0.13 -15.77
N TRP A 179 -25.92 0.04 -15.01
CA TRP A 179 -25.20 -1.19 -14.78
C TRP A 179 -25.63 -1.86 -13.48
N HIS A 180 -25.86 -3.16 -13.53
CA HIS A 180 -26.30 -3.95 -12.39
C HIS A 180 -25.37 -5.15 -12.22
N TYR A 181 -24.89 -5.35 -11.00
CA TYR A 181 -24.00 -6.44 -10.67
C TYR A 181 -24.59 -7.29 -9.57
N ILE A 182 -24.47 -8.60 -9.71
CA ILE A 182 -24.62 -9.57 -8.62
C ILE A 182 -23.21 -10.01 -8.27
N VAL A 183 -22.76 -9.69 -7.07
CA VAL A 183 -21.38 -9.84 -6.66
C VAL A 183 -21.28 -10.85 -5.53
N LYS A 184 -20.28 -11.71 -5.56
CA LYS A 184 -19.85 -12.53 -4.43
C LYS A 184 -18.41 -12.20 -4.09
N LYS A 185 -18.15 -11.78 -2.85
CA LYS A 185 -16.78 -11.58 -2.39
C LYS A 185 -16.13 -12.95 -2.15
N THR A 186 -15.22 -13.35 -3.02
CA THR A 186 -14.63 -14.70 -3.04
C THR A 186 -13.32 -14.78 -2.29
N TYR A 187 -12.66 -13.65 -2.04
CA TYR A 187 -11.37 -13.57 -1.35
C TYR A 187 -11.44 -12.66 -0.14
N GLU A 188 -10.58 -12.91 0.84
CA GLU A 188 -10.28 -11.94 1.89
C GLU A 188 -9.54 -10.75 1.29
N ASP A 189 -9.65 -9.60 1.95
CA ASP A 189 -8.92 -8.40 1.56
C ASP A 189 -7.41 -8.64 1.67
N ASP A 190 -6.66 -8.20 0.67
CA ASP A 190 -5.20 -8.31 0.64
C ASP A 190 -4.59 -6.94 0.92
N LEU A 191 -4.10 -6.76 2.15
CA LEU A 191 -3.44 -5.54 2.58
C LEU A 191 -2.03 -5.49 2.02
N LYS A 192 -1.77 -4.51 1.16
CA LYS A 192 -0.44 -4.18 0.66
C LYS A 192 0.11 -2.99 1.42
N LYS A 193 1.40 -3.04 1.71
CA LYS A 193 2.11 -1.94 2.33
C LYS A 193 3.35 -1.61 1.51
N ASP A 194 3.42 -0.35 1.09
CA ASP A 194 4.56 0.22 0.40
C ASP A 194 5.24 1.21 1.35
N ILE A 195 6.56 1.15 1.43
CA ILE A 195 7.35 2.05 2.26
C ILE A 195 8.54 2.61 1.51
N THR A 196 8.89 3.85 1.82
CA THR A 196 10.14 4.49 1.42
C THR A 196 11.04 4.62 2.65
N VAL A 197 12.24 4.07 2.57
CA VAL A 197 13.18 3.97 3.69
C VAL A 197 14.51 4.58 3.31
N LEU A 198 15.00 5.53 4.12
CA LEU A 198 16.39 5.95 4.10
C LEU A 198 17.20 4.96 4.93
N ARG A 199 18.29 4.45 4.35
CA ARG A 199 19.28 3.63 5.08
C ARG A 199 20.65 4.29 5.00
N ALA A 200 21.48 4.14 6.03
CA ALA A 200 22.89 4.50 5.98
C ALA A 200 23.69 3.60 6.94
N ASN A 201 24.99 3.48 6.68
CA ASN A 201 25.92 2.85 7.62
C ASN A 201 26.18 3.79 8.81
N GLY A 202 26.31 3.21 10.02
CA GLY A 202 26.54 3.95 11.26
C GLY A 202 25.36 3.86 12.21
N ARG A 203 25.64 4.14 13.49
CA ARG A 203 24.65 4.17 14.59
C ARG A 203 24.50 5.55 15.16
#